data_1e0946a8be498ed3b0533b7d845baca7
#
_entry.id   1e0946a8be498ed3b0533b7d845baca7
#
_cell.length_a   1.000
_cell.length_b   1.000
_cell.length_c   1.000
_cell.angle_alpha   90.00
_cell.angle_beta   90.00
_cell.angle_gamma   90.00
#
_symmetry.space_group_name_H-M   'P 1'
#
loop_
_entity.id
_entity.type
_entity.pdbx_description
1 polymer ?
#
loop_
_entity_poly.entity_id
_entity_poly.type
_entity_poly.pdbx_seq_one_letter_code
_entity_poly.pdbx_strand_id
1 'polypeptide(L)'
;MRCLLLVICFALTQTITAQLSYPSTKKGAVQDTYFGTTIADPYRWLEDDNSEETKTWVREQNAVTADYLARIPFRNKVKERLSVLWNYPKYGSPREEGDYYYFSKNDGLQNQS
;
A
#
# COMPACT_ATOMS: atom_id res chain seq x y z
N MET A 1 -11.05 15.07 49.09
CA MET A 1 -11.30 15.59 47.75
C MET A 1 -10.08 15.55 46.82
N ARG A 2 -8.85 15.84 47.25
CA ARG A 2 -7.64 15.79 46.38
C ARG A 2 -7.28 14.40 45.83
N CYS A 3 -7.49 13.32 46.59
CA CYS A 3 -7.21 11.95 46.10
C CYS A 3 -8.22 11.44 45.06
N LEU A 4 -9.47 11.90 45.13
CA LEU A 4 -10.51 11.49 44.18
C LEU A 4 -10.25 12.08 42.76
N LEU A 5 -9.73 13.29 42.68
CA LEU A 5 -9.33 13.95 41.44
C LEU A 5 -8.15 13.24 40.75
N LEU A 6 -7.17 12.73 41.48
CA LEU A 6 -6.05 11.98 40.94
C LEU A 6 -6.46 10.62 40.35
N VAL A 7 -7.42 9.94 40.93
CA VAL A 7 -7.95 8.67 40.45
C VAL A 7 -8.73 8.89 39.11
N ILE A 8 -9.48 9.97 39.03
CA ILE A 8 -10.23 10.31 37.79
C ILE A 8 -9.27 10.67 36.63
N CYS A 9 -8.17 11.39 36.90
CA CYS A 9 -7.16 11.67 35.87
C CYS A 9 -6.45 10.41 35.35
N PHE A 10 -6.21 9.41 36.21
CA PHE A 10 -5.56 8.15 35.78
C PHE A 10 -6.50 7.25 34.96
N ALA A 11 -7.82 7.34 35.18
CA ALA A 11 -8.80 6.56 34.42
C ALA A 11 -9.02 7.07 32.96
N LEU A 12 -8.56 8.29 32.63
CA LEU A 12 -8.73 8.90 31.29
C LEU A 12 -7.57 8.65 30.34
N THR A 13 -6.49 7.99 30.75
CA THR A 13 -5.38 7.61 29.86
C THR A 13 -5.61 6.25 29.22
N GLN A 14 -6.78 6.05 28.63
CA GLN A 14 -6.98 4.95 27.68
C GLN A 14 -6.33 5.36 26.36
N THR A 15 -5.13 4.88 26.11
CA THR A 15 -4.52 4.97 24.78
C THR A 15 -5.35 4.11 23.83
N ILE A 16 -6.23 4.76 23.07
CA ILE A 16 -6.93 4.10 21.97
C ILE A 16 -5.88 3.85 20.90
N THR A 17 -5.23 2.71 20.94
CA THR A 17 -4.43 2.21 19.82
C THR A 17 -5.41 1.70 18.77
N ALA A 18 -5.68 2.52 17.78
CA ALA A 18 -6.40 2.10 16.57
C ALA A 18 -5.47 1.18 15.75
N GLN A 19 -5.16 0.00 16.29
CA GLN A 19 -4.34 -0.98 15.60
C GLN A 19 -5.21 -1.75 14.61
N LEU A 20 -4.88 -1.65 13.32
CA LEU A 20 -5.50 -2.48 12.30
C LEU A 20 -5.13 -3.95 12.54
N SER A 21 -6.13 -4.83 12.57
CA SER A 21 -5.91 -6.27 12.66
C SER A 21 -5.74 -6.83 11.25
N TYR A 22 -4.54 -7.22 10.91
CA TYR A 22 -4.24 -7.89 9.64
C TYR A 22 -4.38 -9.41 9.78
N PRO A 23 -4.77 -10.12 8.71
CA PRO A 23 -4.71 -11.57 8.68
C PRO A 23 -3.29 -12.08 8.97
N SER A 24 -3.19 -13.20 9.69
CA SER A 24 -1.89 -13.78 10.00
C SER A 24 -1.22 -14.31 8.73
N THR A 25 0.06 -13.99 8.54
CA THR A 25 0.83 -14.49 7.43
C THR A 25 1.48 -15.83 7.79
N LYS A 26 1.25 -16.85 6.96
CA LYS A 26 1.84 -18.19 7.11
C LYS A 26 3.38 -18.10 7.03
N LYS A 27 4.06 -18.79 7.93
CA LYS A 27 5.52 -18.94 7.91
C LYS A 27 5.88 -20.33 7.40
N GLY A 28 6.75 -20.38 6.37
CA GLY A 28 7.38 -21.59 5.88
C GLY A 28 8.67 -21.95 6.65
N ALA A 29 9.25 -23.09 6.32
CA ALA A 29 10.51 -23.56 6.90
C ALA A 29 11.71 -23.42 5.93
N VAL A 30 11.60 -22.62 4.89
CA VAL A 30 12.65 -22.43 3.88
C VAL A 30 13.84 -21.72 4.50
N GLN A 31 15.03 -22.20 4.13
CA GLN A 31 16.30 -21.64 4.59
C GLN A 31 17.31 -21.70 3.45
N ASP A 32 18.18 -20.72 3.38
CA ASP A 32 19.33 -20.67 2.47
C ASP A 32 20.65 -20.63 3.27
N THR A 33 21.70 -21.20 2.71
CA THR A 33 23.02 -21.15 3.33
C THR A 33 23.97 -20.34 2.45
N TYR A 34 24.50 -19.27 2.99
CA TYR A 34 25.47 -18.39 2.35
C TYR A 34 26.76 -18.36 3.16
N PHE A 35 27.87 -18.77 2.54
CA PHE A 35 29.18 -18.76 3.18
C PHE A 35 29.21 -19.49 4.54
N GLY A 36 28.47 -20.60 4.66
CA GLY A 36 28.38 -21.37 5.90
C GLY A 36 27.38 -20.84 6.94
N THR A 37 26.70 -19.75 6.67
CA THR A 37 25.68 -19.19 7.55
C THR A 37 24.29 -19.50 6.99
N THR A 38 23.43 -20.13 7.80
CA THR A 38 22.04 -20.44 7.43
C THR A 38 21.13 -19.30 7.81
N ILE A 39 20.36 -18.83 6.83
CA ILE A 39 19.40 -17.73 6.97
C ILE A 39 18.00 -18.27 6.67
N ALA A 40 17.06 -18.08 7.60
CA ALA A 40 15.67 -18.47 7.42
C ALA A 40 14.94 -17.46 6.53
N ASP A 41 14.15 -17.98 5.59
CA ASP A 41 13.25 -17.20 4.75
C ASP A 41 11.83 -17.75 4.86
N PRO A 42 11.10 -17.41 5.93
CA PRO A 42 9.78 -17.97 6.18
C PRO A 42 8.71 -17.49 5.21
N TYR A 43 9.00 -16.51 4.40
CA TYR A 43 8.05 -15.90 3.47
C TYR A 43 8.42 -16.10 1.99
N ARG A 44 9.33 -17.02 1.67
CA ARG A 44 9.74 -17.36 0.30
C ARG A 44 8.58 -17.67 -0.63
N TRP A 45 7.50 -18.23 -0.11
CA TRP A 45 6.30 -18.55 -0.88
C TRP A 45 5.61 -17.33 -1.50
N LEU A 46 5.86 -16.11 -0.96
CA LEU A 46 5.34 -14.85 -1.52
C LEU A 46 6.06 -14.41 -2.81
N GLU A 47 7.21 -14.99 -3.14
CA GLU A 47 7.94 -14.70 -4.39
C GLU A 47 7.21 -15.20 -5.63
N ASP A 48 6.36 -16.22 -5.49
CA ASP A 48 5.49 -16.66 -6.58
C ASP A 48 4.18 -15.86 -6.58
N ASP A 49 4.18 -14.73 -7.27
CA ASP A 49 3.03 -13.83 -7.41
C ASP A 49 1.88 -14.42 -8.23
N ASN A 50 2.13 -15.51 -8.99
CA ASN A 50 1.15 -16.24 -9.78
C ASN A 50 0.45 -17.35 -9.00
N SER A 51 0.96 -17.77 -7.86
CA SER A 51 0.32 -18.80 -7.02
C SER A 51 -1.01 -18.33 -6.45
N GLU A 52 -1.96 -19.25 -6.31
CA GLU A 52 -3.26 -18.93 -5.69
C GLU A 52 -3.13 -18.63 -4.19
N GLU A 53 -2.11 -19.15 -3.53
CA GLU A 53 -1.81 -18.86 -2.12
C GLU A 53 -1.41 -17.38 -1.96
N THR A 54 -0.48 -16.89 -2.76
CA THR A 54 -0.05 -15.48 -2.76
C THR A 54 -1.18 -14.54 -3.15
N LYS A 55 -1.92 -14.86 -4.21
CA LYS A 55 -3.09 -14.07 -4.63
C LYS A 55 -4.15 -13.98 -3.53
N THR A 56 -4.39 -15.06 -2.81
CA THR A 56 -5.34 -15.08 -1.69
C THR A 56 -4.86 -14.18 -0.56
N TRP A 57 -3.61 -14.32 -0.16
CA TRP A 57 -2.99 -13.47 0.86
C TRP A 57 -3.08 -11.97 0.48
N VAL A 58 -2.76 -11.62 -0.77
CA VAL A 58 -2.87 -10.24 -1.27
C VAL A 58 -4.31 -9.73 -1.17
N ARG A 59 -5.31 -10.55 -1.57
CA ARG A 59 -6.72 -10.16 -1.46
C ARG A 59 -7.13 -9.88 -0.01
N GLU A 60 -6.72 -10.73 0.92
CA GLU A 60 -7.05 -10.58 2.34
C GLU A 60 -6.39 -9.33 2.95
N GLN A 61 -5.11 -9.07 2.67
CA GLN A 61 -4.43 -7.86 3.13
C GLN A 61 -5.06 -6.60 2.53
N ASN A 62 -5.39 -6.62 1.25
CA ASN A 62 -6.04 -5.51 0.57
C ASN A 62 -7.45 -5.23 1.11
N ALA A 63 -8.18 -6.25 1.55
CA ALA A 63 -9.51 -6.07 2.15
C ALA A 63 -9.45 -5.21 3.42
N VAL A 64 -8.46 -5.45 4.29
CA VAL A 64 -8.25 -4.63 5.50
C VAL A 64 -7.94 -3.18 5.14
N THR A 65 -7.04 -2.98 4.18
CA THR A 65 -6.66 -1.64 3.71
C THR A 65 -7.84 -0.91 3.07
N ALA A 66 -8.61 -1.59 2.22
CA ALA A 66 -9.78 -1.02 1.55
C ALA A 66 -10.86 -0.60 2.55
N ASP A 67 -11.15 -1.45 3.54
CA ASP A 67 -12.12 -1.14 4.61
C ASP A 67 -11.68 0.10 5.42
N TYR A 68 -10.42 0.17 5.80
CA TYR A 68 -9.88 1.35 6.49
C TYR A 68 -10.01 2.62 5.65
N LEU A 69 -9.58 2.57 4.39
CA LEU A 69 -9.63 3.72 3.49
C LEU A 69 -11.06 4.16 3.16
N ALA A 70 -12.01 3.23 3.13
CA ALA A 70 -13.43 3.54 2.89
C ALA A 70 -14.05 4.38 4.02
N ARG A 71 -13.52 4.31 5.23
CA ARG A 71 -13.99 5.09 6.39
C ARG A 71 -13.52 6.54 6.39
N ILE A 72 -12.61 6.92 5.49
CA ILE A 72 -12.10 8.30 5.40
C ILE A 72 -13.14 9.18 4.70
N PRO A 73 -13.80 10.14 5.40
CA PRO A 73 -14.96 10.85 4.84
C PRO A 73 -14.63 11.73 3.64
N PHE A 74 -13.39 12.22 3.56
CA PHE A 74 -12.94 13.13 2.49
C PHE A 74 -12.20 12.42 1.36
N ARG A 75 -12.03 11.09 1.40
CA ARG A 75 -11.28 10.31 0.40
C ARG A 75 -11.74 10.58 -1.03
N ASN A 76 -13.04 10.58 -1.26
CA ASN A 76 -13.59 10.82 -2.60
C ASN A 76 -13.32 12.23 -3.10
N LYS A 77 -13.45 13.24 -2.24
CA LYS A 77 -13.12 14.64 -2.59
C LYS A 77 -11.65 14.79 -2.99
N VAL A 78 -10.73 14.12 -2.27
CA VAL A 78 -9.30 14.11 -2.63
C VAL A 78 -9.10 13.42 -3.98
N LYS A 79 -9.71 12.24 -4.20
CA LYS A 79 -9.63 11.52 -5.47
C LYS A 79 -10.13 12.36 -6.64
N GLU A 80 -11.29 12.98 -6.51
CA GLU A 80 -11.87 13.87 -7.53
C GLU A 80 -10.93 15.03 -7.84
N ARG A 81 -10.41 15.70 -6.80
CA ARG A 81 -9.49 16.81 -6.99
C ARG A 81 -8.19 16.39 -7.68
N LEU A 82 -7.60 15.26 -7.29
CA LEU A 82 -6.41 14.72 -7.93
C LEU A 82 -6.68 14.34 -9.39
N SER A 83 -7.84 13.74 -9.68
CA SER A 83 -8.23 13.41 -11.05
C SER A 83 -8.31 14.66 -11.93
N VAL A 84 -8.91 15.73 -11.44
CA VAL A 84 -8.97 17.01 -12.17
C VAL A 84 -7.58 17.60 -12.39
N LEU A 85 -6.74 17.60 -11.36
CA LEU A 85 -5.39 18.16 -11.44
C LEU A 85 -4.47 17.35 -12.37
N TRP A 86 -4.68 16.03 -12.47
CA TRP A 86 -3.84 15.16 -13.28
C TRP A 86 -4.33 14.98 -14.72
N ASN A 87 -5.59 15.36 -14.99
CA ASN A 87 -6.23 15.24 -16.28
C ASN A 87 -5.87 16.39 -17.21
N TYR A 88 -4.62 16.40 -17.68
CA TYR A 88 -4.14 17.33 -18.69
C TYR A 88 -3.23 16.61 -19.70
N PRO A 89 -3.16 17.04 -20.96
CA PRO A 89 -2.27 16.45 -21.93
C PRO A 89 -0.79 16.62 -21.56
N LYS A 90 -0.06 15.51 -21.57
CA LYS A 90 1.39 15.45 -21.28
C LYS A 90 2.11 14.98 -22.52
N TYR A 91 3.19 15.67 -22.87
CA TYR A 91 4.01 15.36 -24.03
C TYR A 91 5.45 15.10 -23.58
N GLY A 92 6.03 14.01 -24.07
CA GLY A 92 7.47 13.77 -23.93
C GLY A 92 8.27 14.64 -24.92
N SER A 93 9.57 14.76 -24.67
CA SER A 93 10.46 15.47 -25.59
C SER A 93 10.49 14.77 -26.95
N PRO A 94 10.34 15.51 -28.08
CA PRO A 94 10.48 14.93 -29.39
C PRO A 94 11.91 14.43 -29.60
N ARG A 95 12.03 13.29 -30.28
CA ARG A 95 13.29 12.73 -30.74
C ARG A 95 13.22 12.59 -32.26
N GLU A 96 14.21 13.14 -32.96
CA GLU A 96 14.38 12.99 -34.40
C GLU A 96 15.03 11.65 -34.70
N GLU A 97 14.49 10.92 -35.68
CA GLU A 97 15.07 9.68 -36.17
C GLU A 97 14.74 9.52 -37.64
N GLY A 98 15.72 9.70 -38.51
CA GLY A 98 15.55 9.80 -39.95
C GLY A 98 14.70 11.04 -40.30
N ASP A 99 13.67 10.81 -41.12
CA ASP A 99 12.74 11.87 -41.58
C ASP A 99 11.54 12.08 -40.63
N TYR A 100 11.56 11.48 -39.42
CA TYR A 100 10.43 11.50 -38.48
C TYR A 100 10.81 12.01 -37.10
N TYR A 101 9.81 12.60 -36.43
CA TYR A 101 9.89 12.96 -35.03
C TYR A 101 8.99 12.03 -34.22
N TYR A 102 9.57 11.39 -33.20
CA TYR A 102 8.87 10.51 -32.27
C TYR A 102 8.74 11.17 -30.91
N PHE A 103 7.55 11.13 -30.34
CA PHE A 103 7.30 11.62 -28.98
C PHE A 103 6.21 10.79 -28.30
N SER A 104 6.24 10.74 -26.98
CA SER A 104 5.15 10.15 -26.19
C SER A 104 4.08 11.19 -25.91
N LYS A 105 2.82 10.75 -25.91
CA LYS A 105 1.66 11.57 -25.56
C LYS A 105 0.76 10.80 -24.60
N ASN A 106 0.30 11.48 -23.56
CA ASN A 106 -0.73 11.00 -22.68
C ASN A 106 -1.83 12.06 -22.61
N ASP A 107 -3.08 11.70 -22.90
CA ASP A 107 -4.19 12.66 -22.98
C ASP A 107 -4.78 13.01 -21.59
N GLY A 108 -4.19 12.52 -20.51
CA GLY A 108 -4.59 12.88 -19.15
C GLY A 108 -4.50 11.70 -18.19
N LEU A 109 -5.57 10.94 -18.06
CA LEU A 109 -5.69 9.84 -17.08
C LEU A 109 -5.36 8.45 -17.66
N GLN A 110 -4.73 8.39 -18.83
CA GLN A 110 -4.26 7.12 -19.40
C GLN A 110 -3.15 6.53 -18.52
N ASN A 111 -3.14 5.21 -18.38
CA ASN A 111 -2.11 4.49 -17.61
C ASN A 111 -0.73 4.55 -18.26
N GLN A 112 -0.70 4.67 -19.61
CA GLN A 112 0.53 4.74 -20.42
C GLN A 112 0.40 5.84 -21.48
N SER A 113 1.54 6.27 -21.99
CA SER A 113 1.63 7.22 -23.10
C SER A 113 1.62 6.49 -24.44
#